data_e146c34be136dcfbc9e82ab8644d9be5
#
_entry.id   e146c34be136dcfbc9e82ab8644d9be5
#
_cell.length_a   1.000
_cell.length_b   1.000
_cell.length_c   1.000
_cell.angle_alpha   90.00
_cell.angle_beta   90.00
_cell.angle_gamma   90.00
#
_symmetry.space_group_name_H-M   'P 1'
#
loop_
_entity.id
_entity.type
_entity.pdbx_description
1 polymer ?
#
loop_
_entity_poly.entity_id
_entity_poly.type
_entity_poly.pdbx_seq_one_letter_code
_entity_poly.pdbx_strand_id
1 'polypeptide(L)'
;MDQNGTVSSSADEAEQACHDVLLAMAGRLPDRLLWRLRDWLSSSAHVALRTALPRALLRHRIGVSEDERARLRTAVLAWGGPARLVDAVLHVDAAPEPTAGFVEPGRGPGWDDTDLVLRALAPVAGGVTAVRRAWRHGSGAPVRVVLVDAPSDASTGGRAALTGALQRALRARGESDPCVEVLGPTTVPTPYHRAALAAAEVLWRRGTDRVPPARAGLGAEAGELVGHG
;
A
#
# COMPACT_ATOMS: atom_id res chain seq x y z
N MET A 1 4.93 -36.03 -17.41
CA MET A 1 3.56 -35.90 -16.84
C MET A 1 3.62 -34.81 -15.77
N ASP A 2 3.22 -33.58 -16.17
CA ASP A 2 3.49 -32.35 -15.44
C ASP A 2 2.44 -32.07 -14.37
N GLN A 3 2.57 -32.67 -13.19
CA GLN A 3 1.75 -32.28 -12.02
C GLN A 3 2.33 -31.04 -11.29
N ASN A 4 3.59 -30.67 -11.53
CA ASN A 4 4.21 -29.51 -10.89
C ASN A 4 3.76 -28.14 -11.46
N GLY A 5 3.35 -28.07 -12.73
CA GLY A 5 2.92 -26.81 -13.35
C GLY A 5 1.57 -26.29 -12.84
N THR A 6 0.64 -27.21 -12.53
CA THR A 6 -0.72 -26.84 -12.09
C THR A 6 -0.78 -26.36 -10.63
N VAL A 7 0.07 -26.87 -9.77
CA VAL A 7 0.11 -26.49 -8.34
C VAL A 7 0.72 -25.08 -8.16
N SER A 8 1.76 -24.74 -8.94
CA SER A 8 2.36 -23.41 -8.89
C SER A 8 1.38 -22.33 -9.36
N SER A 9 0.63 -22.58 -10.44
CA SER A 9 -0.36 -21.64 -10.97
C SER A 9 -1.49 -21.34 -9.98
N SER A 10 -1.97 -22.36 -9.26
CA SER A 10 -3.05 -22.18 -8.26
C SER A 10 -2.59 -21.40 -7.02
N ALA A 11 -1.34 -21.59 -6.59
CA ALA A 11 -0.79 -20.83 -5.47
C ALA A 11 -0.59 -19.34 -5.82
N ASP A 12 -0.08 -19.08 -7.02
CA ASP A 12 0.11 -17.71 -7.54
C ASP A 12 -1.23 -16.98 -7.70
N GLU A 13 -2.28 -17.69 -8.17
CA GLU A 13 -3.64 -17.15 -8.28
C GLU A 13 -4.22 -16.79 -6.91
N ALA A 14 -4.03 -17.64 -5.91
CA ALA A 14 -4.50 -17.38 -4.56
C ALA A 14 -3.79 -16.16 -3.93
N GLU A 15 -2.48 -16.04 -4.12
CA GLU A 15 -1.72 -14.86 -3.65
C GLU A 15 -2.18 -13.59 -4.37
N GLN A 16 -2.41 -13.66 -5.70
CA GLN A 16 -2.95 -12.53 -6.47
C GLN A 16 -4.31 -12.12 -5.94
N ALA A 17 -5.21 -13.06 -5.79
CA ALA A 17 -6.55 -12.81 -5.29
C ALA A 17 -6.51 -12.14 -3.90
N CYS A 18 -5.65 -12.62 -3.00
CA CYS A 18 -5.46 -12.03 -1.69
C CYS A 18 -4.87 -10.62 -1.77
N HIS A 19 -3.85 -10.40 -2.60
CA HIS A 19 -3.25 -9.09 -2.82
C HIS A 19 -4.29 -8.07 -3.31
N ASP A 20 -5.11 -8.45 -4.30
CA ASP A 20 -6.16 -7.59 -4.84
C ASP A 20 -7.23 -7.26 -3.80
N VAL A 21 -7.63 -8.23 -2.96
CA VAL A 21 -8.54 -7.97 -1.83
C VAL A 21 -7.91 -6.99 -0.86
N LEU A 22 -6.64 -7.16 -0.49
CA LEU A 22 -5.96 -6.26 0.44
C LEU A 22 -5.75 -4.85 -0.14
N LEU A 23 -5.58 -4.72 -1.46
CA LEU A 23 -5.60 -3.41 -2.13
C LEU A 23 -6.99 -2.76 -2.02
N ALA A 24 -8.05 -3.52 -2.31
CA ALA A 24 -9.42 -3.01 -2.21
C ALA A 24 -9.82 -2.60 -0.78
N MET A 25 -9.11 -3.09 0.24
CA MET A 25 -9.35 -2.73 1.64
C MET A 25 -8.65 -1.44 2.08
N ALA A 26 -7.83 -0.82 1.24
CA ALA A 26 -7.20 0.47 1.53
C ALA A 26 -8.24 1.56 1.82
N GLY A 27 -8.09 2.25 2.94
CA GLY A 27 -9.07 3.24 3.42
C GLY A 27 -10.36 2.67 4.01
N ARG A 28 -10.57 1.35 3.97
CA ARG A 28 -11.76 0.66 4.52
C ARG A 28 -11.43 -0.12 5.79
N LEU A 29 -10.29 -0.80 5.84
CA LEU A 29 -9.76 -1.41 7.06
C LEU A 29 -8.83 -0.43 7.78
N PRO A 30 -8.73 -0.51 9.13
CA PRO A 30 -7.74 0.24 9.87
C PRO A 30 -6.30 -0.07 9.39
N ASP A 31 -5.47 0.96 9.20
CA ASP A 31 -4.10 0.80 8.69
C ASP A 31 -3.30 -0.21 9.49
N ARG A 32 -3.40 -0.14 10.84
CA ARG A 32 -2.75 -1.08 11.76
C ARG A 32 -3.04 -2.55 11.44
N LEU A 33 -4.21 -2.84 10.93
CA LEU A 33 -4.59 -4.20 10.57
C LEU A 33 -4.17 -4.52 9.13
N LEU A 34 -4.39 -3.58 8.21
CA LEU A 34 -4.11 -3.77 6.80
C LEU A 34 -2.63 -4.04 6.53
N TRP A 35 -1.72 -3.23 7.13
CA TRP A 35 -0.28 -3.47 6.94
C TRP A 35 0.15 -4.83 7.47
N ARG A 36 -0.43 -5.29 8.59
CA ARG A 36 -0.12 -6.61 9.16
C ARG A 36 -0.58 -7.75 8.26
N LEU A 37 -1.77 -7.65 7.68
CA LEU A 37 -2.27 -8.65 6.73
C LEU A 37 -1.37 -8.72 5.47
N ARG A 38 -0.89 -7.57 4.99
CA ARG A 38 0.05 -7.49 3.88
C ARG A 38 1.44 -8.05 4.24
N ASP A 39 1.92 -7.80 5.45
CA ASP A 39 3.18 -8.38 5.93
C ASP A 39 3.08 -9.92 6.03
N TRP A 40 1.94 -10.44 6.48
CA TRP A 40 1.68 -11.87 6.47
C TRP A 40 1.64 -12.45 5.05
N LEU A 41 1.04 -11.75 4.09
CA LEU A 41 1.05 -12.18 2.69
C LEU A 41 2.49 -12.20 2.15
N SER A 42 3.27 -11.16 2.39
CA SER A 42 4.67 -11.06 1.97
C SER A 42 5.60 -12.10 2.58
N SER A 43 5.19 -12.66 3.72
CA SER A 43 5.92 -13.71 4.47
C SER A 43 5.32 -15.09 4.25
N SER A 44 4.41 -15.27 3.29
CA SER A 44 3.70 -16.50 2.98
C SER A 44 2.99 -17.13 4.20
N ALA A 45 2.55 -16.30 5.15
CA ALA A 45 1.84 -16.74 6.35
C ALA A 45 0.35 -17.06 6.05
N HIS A 46 0.11 -17.87 5.02
CA HIS A 46 -1.20 -18.19 4.47
C HIS A 46 -2.15 -18.81 5.50
N VAL A 47 -1.61 -19.65 6.40
CA VAL A 47 -2.39 -20.27 7.49
C VAL A 47 -3.02 -19.22 8.41
N ALA A 48 -2.31 -18.11 8.68
CA ALA A 48 -2.86 -17.01 9.45
C ALA A 48 -3.89 -16.21 8.63
N LEU A 49 -3.56 -15.88 7.37
CA LEU A 49 -4.40 -15.07 6.49
C LEU A 49 -5.77 -15.70 6.20
N ARG A 50 -5.82 -17.01 5.92
CA ARG A 50 -7.07 -17.73 5.59
C ARG A 50 -8.19 -17.58 6.63
N THR A 51 -7.84 -17.25 7.86
CA THR A 51 -8.81 -17.03 8.95
C THR A 51 -8.85 -15.59 9.43
N ALA A 52 -7.71 -14.91 9.49
CA ALA A 52 -7.62 -13.55 10.00
C ALA A 52 -8.28 -12.53 9.08
N LEU A 53 -8.11 -12.66 7.75
CA LEU A 53 -8.66 -11.71 6.80
C LEU A 53 -10.21 -11.72 6.81
N PRO A 54 -10.92 -12.84 6.63
CA PRO A 54 -12.38 -12.80 6.70
C PRO A 54 -12.90 -12.41 8.10
N ARG A 55 -12.23 -12.82 9.19
CA ARG A 55 -12.60 -12.36 10.54
C ARG A 55 -12.41 -10.86 10.73
N ALA A 56 -11.38 -10.25 10.12
CA ALA A 56 -11.19 -8.82 10.15
C ALA A 56 -12.35 -8.09 9.47
N LEU A 57 -12.75 -8.54 8.28
CA LEU A 57 -13.88 -7.98 7.55
C LEU A 57 -15.18 -8.06 8.37
N LEU A 58 -15.46 -9.21 8.98
CA LEU A 58 -16.61 -9.41 9.87
C LEU A 58 -16.56 -8.48 11.08
N ARG A 59 -15.43 -8.44 11.78
CA ARG A 59 -15.26 -7.64 12.99
C ARG A 59 -15.45 -6.15 12.76
N HIS A 60 -14.94 -5.67 11.63
CA HIS A 60 -15.04 -4.25 11.26
C HIS A 60 -16.27 -3.94 10.42
N ARG A 61 -17.16 -4.93 10.19
CA ARG A 61 -18.40 -4.80 9.42
C ARG A 61 -18.13 -4.23 8.01
N ILE A 62 -17.02 -4.68 7.38
CA ILE A 62 -16.68 -4.29 6.03
C ILE A 62 -17.47 -5.15 5.06
N GLY A 63 -18.35 -4.52 4.28
CA GLY A 63 -19.02 -5.18 3.18
C GLY A 63 -18.07 -5.37 1.99
N VAL A 64 -18.25 -6.43 1.23
CA VAL A 64 -17.46 -6.73 0.01
C VAL A 64 -18.38 -6.88 -1.17
N SER A 65 -17.95 -6.42 -2.35
CA SER A 65 -18.65 -6.67 -3.62
C SER A 65 -18.56 -8.14 -4.01
N GLU A 66 -19.33 -8.57 -5.00
CA GLU A 66 -19.28 -9.95 -5.49
C GLU A 66 -17.88 -10.31 -6.01
N ASP A 67 -17.23 -9.41 -6.76
CA ASP A 67 -15.86 -9.63 -7.26
C ASP A 67 -14.84 -9.73 -6.13
N GLU A 68 -14.95 -8.88 -5.11
CA GLU A 68 -14.08 -8.94 -3.93
C GLU A 68 -14.30 -10.24 -3.14
N ARG A 69 -15.57 -10.68 -3.03
CA ARG A 69 -15.94 -11.94 -2.39
C ARG A 69 -15.38 -13.14 -3.15
N ALA A 70 -15.48 -13.15 -4.47
CA ALA A 70 -14.94 -14.21 -5.31
C ALA A 70 -13.43 -14.34 -5.12
N ARG A 71 -12.68 -13.23 -5.15
CA ARG A 71 -11.23 -13.22 -4.89
C ARG A 71 -10.90 -13.68 -3.47
N LEU A 72 -11.63 -13.18 -2.47
CA LEU A 72 -11.47 -13.62 -1.07
C LEU A 72 -11.68 -15.13 -0.95
N ARG A 73 -12.69 -15.69 -1.62
CA ARG A 73 -12.99 -17.10 -1.63
C ARG A 73 -11.87 -17.90 -2.29
N THR A 74 -11.38 -17.47 -3.45
CA THR A 74 -10.23 -18.10 -4.13
C THR A 74 -9.03 -18.20 -3.18
N ALA A 75 -8.62 -17.11 -2.56
CA ALA A 75 -7.47 -17.10 -1.64
C ALA A 75 -7.71 -18.00 -0.42
N VAL A 76 -8.83 -17.82 0.27
CA VAL A 76 -9.11 -18.55 1.52
C VAL A 76 -9.22 -20.05 1.29
N LEU A 77 -9.91 -20.48 0.24
CA LEU A 77 -10.12 -21.92 -0.03
C LEU A 77 -8.83 -22.60 -0.52
N ALA A 78 -8.04 -21.95 -1.38
CA ALA A 78 -6.75 -22.49 -1.82
C ALA A 78 -5.80 -22.77 -0.65
N TRP A 79 -5.90 -22.00 0.42
CA TRP A 79 -5.10 -22.20 1.64
C TRP A 79 -5.79 -23.08 2.70
N GLY A 80 -6.87 -23.78 2.33
CA GLY A 80 -7.61 -24.68 3.23
C GLY A 80 -8.36 -23.92 4.33
N GLY A 81 -8.77 -22.69 4.08
CA GLY A 81 -9.57 -21.90 5.01
C GLY A 81 -11.05 -22.25 4.98
N PRO A 82 -11.83 -21.90 6.00
CA PRO A 82 -13.24 -22.27 6.10
C PRO A 82 -14.13 -21.37 5.24
N ALA A 83 -14.81 -21.95 4.24
CA ALA A 83 -15.74 -21.24 3.34
C ALA A 83 -16.79 -20.43 4.11
N ARG A 84 -17.32 -20.98 5.20
CA ARG A 84 -18.33 -20.33 6.06
C ARG A 84 -17.93 -18.94 6.56
N LEU A 85 -16.63 -18.67 6.74
CA LEU A 85 -16.18 -17.34 7.15
C LEU A 85 -16.28 -16.33 6.00
N VAL A 86 -16.02 -16.77 4.77
CA VAL A 86 -16.18 -15.94 3.57
C VAL A 86 -17.66 -15.66 3.32
N ASP A 87 -18.48 -16.71 3.41
CA ASP A 87 -19.92 -16.63 3.18
C ASP A 87 -20.64 -15.73 4.20
N ALA A 88 -20.08 -15.60 5.42
CA ALA A 88 -20.61 -14.72 6.46
C ALA A 88 -20.22 -13.24 6.29
N VAL A 89 -19.25 -12.90 5.43
CA VAL A 89 -18.86 -11.50 5.19
C VAL A 89 -20.02 -10.75 4.52
N LEU A 90 -20.30 -9.54 4.98
CA LEU A 90 -21.36 -8.71 4.43
C LEU A 90 -21.19 -8.50 2.93
N HIS A 91 -22.28 -8.66 2.19
CA HIS A 91 -22.34 -8.31 0.78
C HIS A 91 -22.76 -6.86 0.61
N VAL A 92 -22.18 -6.18 -0.39
CA VAL A 92 -22.58 -4.85 -0.85
C VAL A 92 -22.56 -4.82 -2.37
N ASP A 93 -23.51 -4.13 -3.00
CA ASP A 93 -23.61 -4.06 -4.45
C ASP A 93 -22.40 -3.34 -5.08
N ALA A 94 -21.85 -2.35 -4.38
CA ALA A 94 -20.62 -1.64 -4.76
C ALA A 94 -19.78 -1.36 -3.54
N ALA A 95 -18.45 -1.33 -3.72
CA ALA A 95 -17.54 -0.91 -2.67
C ALA A 95 -17.87 0.55 -2.27
N PRO A 96 -18.03 0.84 -0.98
CA PRO A 96 -18.31 2.20 -0.54
C PRO A 96 -17.17 3.14 -0.93
N GLU A 97 -17.53 4.37 -1.31
CA GLU A 97 -16.53 5.41 -1.54
C GLU A 97 -15.73 5.64 -0.24
N PRO A 98 -14.39 5.73 -0.33
CA PRO A 98 -13.58 6.01 0.85
C PRO A 98 -13.88 7.43 1.33
N THR A 99 -14.08 7.57 2.64
CA THR A 99 -14.27 8.88 3.29
C THR A 99 -12.94 9.62 3.52
N ALA A 100 -11.81 9.00 3.18
CA ALA A 100 -10.49 9.56 3.41
C ALA A 100 -10.18 10.65 2.38
N GLY A 101 -10.04 11.89 2.84
CA GLY A 101 -9.49 12.99 2.06
C GLY A 101 -7.96 12.94 2.02
N PHE A 102 -7.39 13.56 0.98
CA PHE A 102 -5.94 13.72 0.83
C PHE A 102 -5.56 15.19 0.82
N VAL A 103 -4.36 15.48 1.31
CA VAL A 103 -3.78 16.82 1.30
C VAL A 103 -3.36 17.15 -0.13
N GLU A 104 -3.64 18.36 -0.59
CA GLU A 104 -3.25 18.81 -1.94
C GLU A 104 -1.73 18.70 -2.15
N PRO A 105 -1.27 18.35 -3.36
CA PRO A 105 0.16 18.30 -3.68
C PRO A 105 0.89 19.60 -3.29
N GLY A 106 2.04 19.48 -2.65
CA GLY A 106 2.84 20.60 -2.20
C GLY A 106 2.38 21.29 -0.91
N ARG A 107 1.22 20.88 -0.35
CA ARG A 107 0.71 21.41 0.93
C ARG A 107 0.92 20.48 2.12
N GLY A 108 1.38 19.27 1.87
CA GLY A 108 1.72 18.30 2.92
C GLY A 108 3.07 18.58 3.57
N PRO A 109 3.45 17.74 4.55
CA PRO A 109 4.80 17.76 5.11
C PRO A 109 5.86 17.72 4.01
N GLY A 110 6.94 18.48 4.20
CA GLY A 110 8.07 18.50 3.29
C GLY A 110 8.77 17.15 3.15
N TRP A 111 9.84 17.11 2.35
CA TRP A 111 10.70 15.93 2.25
C TRP A 111 11.40 15.67 3.58
N ASP A 112 11.49 14.40 3.94
CA ASP A 112 12.16 13.91 5.13
C ASP A 112 13.08 12.72 4.84
N ASP A 113 13.76 12.21 5.87
CA ASP A 113 14.67 11.08 5.76
C ASP A 113 13.97 9.79 5.28
N THR A 114 12.69 9.64 5.57
CA THR A 114 11.89 8.48 5.09
C THR A 114 11.71 8.53 3.59
N ASP A 115 11.44 9.70 3.03
CA ASP A 115 11.34 9.91 1.58
C ASP A 115 12.67 9.60 0.87
N LEU A 116 13.80 10.00 1.48
CA LEU A 116 15.12 9.69 0.96
C LEU A 116 15.40 8.18 0.96
N VAL A 117 14.99 7.47 2.01
CA VAL A 117 15.10 5.99 2.07
C VAL A 117 14.23 5.34 1.00
N LEU A 118 12.98 5.75 0.83
CA LEU A 118 12.09 5.23 -0.22
C LEU A 118 12.69 5.46 -1.61
N ARG A 119 13.22 6.66 -1.85
CA ARG A 119 13.90 7.00 -3.10
C ARG A 119 15.15 6.13 -3.35
N ALA A 120 15.95 5.85 -2.32
CA ALA A 120 17.14 5.03 -2.43
C ALA A 120 16.80 3.55 -2.65
N LEU A 121 15.70 3.06 -2.10
CA LEU A 121 15.24 1.69 -2.27
C LEU A 121 14.60 1.44 -3.65
N ALA A 122 13.96 2.44 -4.25
CA ALA A 122 13.21 2.30 -5.50
C ALA A 122 14.02 1.69 -6.66
N PRO A 123 15.26 2.11 -6.97
CA PRO A 123 16.05 1.53 -8.07
C PRO A 123 16.53 0.10 -7.81
N VAL A 124 16.71 -0.29 -6.54
CA VAL A 124 17.18 -1.63 -6.14
C VAL A 124 16.04 -2.60 -5.88
N ALA A 125 14.84 -2.10 -5.64
CA ALA A 125 13.62 -2.89 -5.58
C ALA A 125 13.23 -3.29 -7.02
N GLY A 126 13.57 -4.52 -7.41
CA GLY A 126 13.46 -5.01 -8.78
C GLY A 126 12.13 -4.66 -9.46
N GLY A 127 12.22 -3.98 -10.59
CA GLY A 127 11.10 -3.73 -11.46
C GLY A 127 10.20 -2.52 -11.14
N VAL A 128 10.38 -1.81 -10.04
CA VAL A 128 9.63 -0.58 -9.74
C VAL A 128 9.81 0.45 -10.86
N THR A 129 8.71 1.08 -11.28
CA THR A 129 8.74 2.12 -12.32
C THR A 129 8.54 3.52 -11.76
N ALA A 130 7.81 3.65 -10.66
CA ALA A 130 7.71 4.90 -9.91
C ALA A 130 7.37 4.64 -8.44
N VAL A 131 7.82 5.54 -7.58
CA VAL A 131 7.41 5.65 -6.18
C VAL A 131 6.87 7.05 -5.96
N ARG A 132 5.67 7.13 -5.39
CA ARG A 132 5.00 8.38 -5.06
C ARG A 132 4.61 8.39 -3.59
N ARG A 133 4.43 9.58 -3.05
CA ARG A 133 3.93 9.83 -1.71
C ARG A 133 2.68 10.69 -1.79
N ALA A 134 1.63 10.30 -1.08
CA ALA A 134 0.49 11.18 -0.80
C ALA A 134 0.32 11.30 0.73
N TRP A 135 -0.29 12.38 1.16
CA TRP A 135 -0.62 12.59 2.56
C TRP A 135 -2.13 12.50 2.75
N ARG A 136 -2.58 11.50 3.49
CA ARG A 136 -3.99 11.32 3.83
C ARG A 136 -4.30 12.08 5.12
N HIS A 137 -5.45 12.77 5.19
CA HIS A 137 -5.93 13.37 6.42
C HIS A 137 -6.13 12.28 7.49
N GLY A 138 -5.62 12.51 8.69
CA GLY A 138 -5.79 11.67 9.86
C GLY A 138 -6.53 12.42 10.96
N SER A 139 -6.80 11.76 12.08
CA SER A 139 -7.35 12.39 13.28
C SER A 139 -6.34 13.29 14.01
N GLY A 140 -5.08 13.27 13.60
CA GLY A 140 -3.96 14.07 14.11
C GLY A 140 -3.06 14.50 12.95
N ALA A 141 -1.78 14.13 12.98
CA ALA A 141 -0.88 14.38 11.87
C ALA A 141 -1.32 13.63 10.58
N PRO A 142 -1.02 14.19 9.40
CA PRO A 142 -1.26 13.50 8.14
C PRO A 142 -0.53 12.17 8.09
N VAL A 143 -1.19 11.15 7.50
CA VAL A 143 -0.65 9.81 7.33
C VAL A 143 -0.01 9.70 5.96
N ARG A 144 1.24 9.23 5.90
CA ARG A 144 1.94 8.95 4.64
C ARG A 144 1.33 7.74 3.95
N VAL A 145 1.00 7.87 2.68
CA VAL A 145 0.60 6.79 1.79
C VAL A 145 1.62 6.68 0.67
N VAL A 146 2.30 5.56 0.58
CA VAL A 146 3.30 5.26 -0.45
C VAL A 146 2.64 4.49 -1.57
N LEU A 147 2.66 5.04 -2.78
CA LEU A 147 2.12 4.43 -3.98
C LEU A 147 3.28 3.99 -4.87
N VAL A 148 3.28 2.73 -5.26
CA VAL A 148 4.35 2.12 -6.05
C VAL A 148 3.77 1.52 -7.32
N ASP A 149 4.31 1.92 -8.46
CA ASP A 149 3.99 1.29 -9.74
C ASP A 149 4.94 0.10 -9.95
N ALA A 150 4.40 -1.11 -9.89
CA ALA A 150 5.11 -2.34 -10.21
C ALA A 150 5.12 -2.58 -11.74
N PRO A 151 6.14 -3.27 -12.27
CA PRO A 151 6.21 -3.57 -13.69
C PRO A 151 5.19 -4.63 -14.12
N SER A 152 5.00 -4.76 -15.42
CA SER A 152 4.09 -5.75 -16.02
C SER A 152 4.53 -7.21 -15.81
N ASP A 153 5.83 -7.43 -15.64
CA ASP A 153 6.47 -8.72 -15.43
C ASP A 153 6.63 -9.10 -13.95
N ALA A 154 6.27 -8.21 -13.02
CA ALA A 154 6.28 -8.55 -11.61
C ALA A 154 5.24 -9.63 -11.32
N SER A 155 5.71 -10.80 -10.89
CA SER A 155 4.85 -11.84 -10.33
C SER A 155 4.07 -11.30 -9.12
N THR A 156 2.99 -11.95 -8.77
CA THR A 156 2.18 -11.58 -7.60
C THR A 156 2.97 -11.69 -6.31
N GLY A 157 3.73 -12.77 -6.15
CA GLY A 157 4.66 -12.94 -5.03
C GLY A 157 5.67 -11.80 -4.97
N GLY A 158 6.15 -11.32 -6.13
CA GLY A 158 7.02 -10.14 -6.22
C GLY A 158 6.37 -8.87 -5.71
N ARG A 159 5.08 -8.62 -6.02
CA ARG A 159 4.34 -7.45 -5.50
C ARG A 159 4.11 -7.53 -3.99
N ALA A 160 3.71 -8.69 -3.48
CA ALA A 160 3.54 -8.90 -2.05
C ALA A 160 4.89 -8.73 -1.31
N ALA A 161 5.98 -9.31 -1.82
CA ALA A 161 7.32 -9.18 -1.24
C ALA A 161 7.79 -7.72 -1.25
N LEU A 162 7.57 -6.97 -2.33
CA LEU A 162 7.87 -5.54 -2.43
C LEU A 162 7.07 -4.73 -1.40
N THR A 163 5.77 -4.99 -1.27
CA THR A 163 4.93 -4.36 -0.25
C THR A 163 5.53 -4.57 1.15
N GLY A 164 5.84 -5.82 1.51
CA GLY A 164 6.42 -6.14 2.81
C GLY A 164 7.80 -5.52 3.03
N ALA A 165 8.66 -5.48 2.02
CA ALA A 165 9.97 -4.85 2.10
C ALA A 165 9.87 -3.35 2.41
N LEU A 166 9.01 -2.63 1.68
CA LEU A 166 8.77 -1.20 1.89
C LEU A 166 8.12 -0.93 3.26
N GLN A 167 7.16 -1.73 3.67
CA GLN A 167 6.55 -1.63 5.00
C GLN A 167 7.58 -1.80 6.12
N ARG A 168 8.48 -2.78 6.00
CA ARG A 168 9.56 -2.97 6.97
C ARG A 168 10.54 -1.79 7.00
N ALA A 169 10.87 -1.22 5.83
CA ALA A 169 11.71 -0.03 5.76
C ALA A 169 11.05 1.18 6.45
N LEU A 170 9.76 1.41 6.22
CA LEU A 170 9.00 2.47 6.89
C LEU A 170 8.92 2.26 8.40
N ARG A 171 8.70 1.03 8.85
CA ARG A 171 8.71 0.70 10.27
C ARG A 171 10.08 0.95 10.92
N ALA A 172 11.16 0.62 10.24
CA ALA A 172 12.52 0.93 10.70
C ALA A 172 12.78 2.43 10.83
N ARG A 173 11.99 3.27 10.14
CA ARG A 173 12.00 4.74 10.24
C ARG A 173 11.00 5.28 11.28
N GLY A 174 10.33 4.41 12.03
CA GLY A 174 9.42 4.79 13.13
C GLY A 174 7.94 4.90 12.72
N GLU A 175 7.56 4.60 11.47
CA GLU A 175 6.15 4.55 11.11
C GLU A 175 5.49 3.33 11.76
N SER A 176 4.50 3.55 12.61
CA SER A 176 3.81 2.47 13.34
C SER A 176 2.92 1.64 12.43
N ASP A 177 2.23 2.29 11.50
CA ASP A 177 1.19 1.69 10.65
C ASP A 177 1.41 2.06 9.17
N PRO A 178 2.47 1.53 8.51
CA PRO A 178 2.88 1.95 7.17
C PRO A 178 1.81 1.62 6.12
N CYS A 179 1.42 2.63 5.34
CA CYS A 179 0.47 2.50 4.23
C CYS A 179 1.25 2.41 2.91
N VAL A 180 1.38 1.22 2.37
CA VAL A 180 2.07 0.94 1.10
C VAL A 180 1.11 0.26 0.13
N GLU A 181 0.91 0.88 -1.03
CA GLU A 181 0.02 0.44 -2.09
C GLU A 181 0.84 0.12 -3.34
N VAL A 182 1.05 -1.17 -3.63
CA VAL A 182 1.78 -1.62 -4.82
C VAL A 182 0.77 -1.94 -5.92
N LEU A 183 0.75 -1.10 -6.95
CA LEU A 183 -0.18 -1.19 -8.07
C LEU A 183 0.52 -1.85 -9.25
N GLY A 184 -0.07 -2.91 -9.78
CA GLY A 184 0.35 -3.51 -11.05
C GLY A 184 -0.26 -2.78 -12.25
N PRO A 185 0.22 -3.02 -13.47
CA PRO A 185 -0.28 -2.35 -14.67
C PRO A 185 -1.75 -2.72 -15.00
N THR A 186 -2.19 -3.89 -14.56
CA THR A 186 -3.57 -4.38 -14.74
C THR A 186 -4.46 -4.09 -13.53
N THR A 187 -3.90 -3.51 -12.47
CA THR A 187 -4.67 -3.15 -11.27
C THR A 187 -5.62 -2.00 -11.59
N VAL A 188 -6.92 -2.23 -11.43
CA VAL A 188 -7.91 -1.15 -11.51
C VAL A 188 -7.88 -0.37 -10.21
N PRO A 189 -7.45 0.92 -10.22
CA PRO A 189 -7.39 1.71 -9.01
C PRO A 189 -8.79 1.92 -8.41
N THR A 190 -8.92 1.63 -7.12
CA THR A 190 -10.15 1.96 -6.37
C THR A 190 -10.33 3.49 -6.26
N PRO A 191 -11.50 3.99 -5.85
CA PRO A 191 -11.68 5.42 -5.57
C PRO A 191 -10.61 5.97 -4.61
N TYR A 192 -10.23 5.19 -3.58
CA TYR A 192 -9.14 5.54 -2.66
C TYR A 192 -7.81 5.75 -3.40
N HIS A 193 -7.42 4.80 -4.25
CA HIS A 193 -6.16 4.90 -5.00
C HIS A 193 -6.18 6.05 -6.01
N ARG A 194 -7.33 6.30 -6.67
CA ARG A 194 -7.46 7.46 -7.59
C ARG A 194 -7.26 8.77 -6.85
N ALA A 195 -7.89 8.94 -5.68
CA ALA A 195 -7.73 10.14 -4.86
C ALA A 195 -6.28 10.29 -4.35
N ALA A 196 -5.66 9.19 -3.90
CA ALA A 196 -4.27 9.19 -3.48
C ALA A 196 -3.31 9.55 -4.63
N LEU A 197 -3.51 8.98 -5.82
CA LEU A 197 -2.69 9.27 -7.00
C LEU A 197 -2.83 10.71 -7.45
N ALA A 198 -4.03 11.29 -7.40
CA ALA A 198 -4.29 12.69 -7.74
C ALA A 198 -3.58 13.67 -6.80
N ALA A 199 -3.42 13.27 -5.53
CA ALA A 199 -2.74 14.08 -4.49
C ALA A 199 -1.24 13.75 -4.35
N ALA A 200 -0.71 12.79 -5.12
CA ALA A 200 0.61 12.25 -4.90
C ALA A 200 1.73 13.09 -5.51
N GLU A 201 2.83 13.18 -4.79
CA GLU A 201 4.11 13.72 -5.25
C GLU A 201 5.05 12.57 -5.65
N VAL A 202 5.79 12.73 -6.75
CA VAL A 202 6.76 11.75 -7.22
C VAL A 202 8.03 11.84 -6.38
N LEU A 203 8.37 10.75 -5.68
CA LEU A 203 9.63 10.60 -4.98
C LEU A 203 10.74 10.09 -5.91
N TRP A 204 10.38 9.13 -6.77
CA TRP A 204 11.30 8.54 -7.74
C TRP A 204 10.53 8.05 -8.97
N ARG A 205 11.17 8.12 -10.13
CA ARG A 205 10.66 7.53 -11.38
C ARG A 205 11.83 7.00 -12.20
N ARG A 206 11.70 5.82 -12.78
CA ARG A 206 12.71 5.24 -13.65
C ARG A 206 12.98 6.15 -14.83
N GLY A 207 14.26 6.42 -15.10
CA GLY A 207 14.69 7.27 -16.21
C GLY A 207 14.62 8.78 -15.97
N THR A 208 14.21 9.23 -14.79
CA THR A 208 14.21 10.66 -14.44
C THR A 208 14.99 10.91 -13.14
N ASP A 209 16.32 10.90 -13.24
CA ASP A 209 17.23 11.12 -12.09
C ASP A 209 17.42 12.60 -11.70
N ARG A 210 16.39 13.45 -11.81
CA ARG A 210 16.48 14.79 -11.26
C ARG A 210 16.10 14.80 -9.78
N VAL A 211 17.11 15.02 -8.93
CA VAL A 211 16.88 15.43 -7.53
C VAL A 211 16.08 16.74 -7.55
N PRO A 212 14.89 16.80 -6.93
CA PRO A 212 14.25 18.09 -6.76
C PRO A 212 15.19 19.01 -5.98
N PRO A 213 15.30 20.29 -6.34
CA PRO A 213 16.12 21.22 -5.58
C PRO A 213 15.63 21.22 -4.13
N ALA A 214 16.56 21.04 -3.19
CA ALA A 214 16.28 21.23 -1.78
C ALA A 214 15.66 22.63 -1.64
N ARG A 215 14.47 22.74 -1.05
CA ARG A 215 13.91 24.04 -0.70
C ARG A 215 14.94 24.73 0.18
N ALA A 216 15.54 25.82 -0.33
CA ALA A 216 16.44 26.67 0.41
C ALA A 216 15.73 27.10 1.71
N GLY A 217 16.30 26.68 2.85
CA GLY A 217 15.76 27.00 4.16
C GLY A 217 15.66 28.51 4.30
N LEU A 218 14.49 29.01 4.56
CA LEU A 218 14.26 30.32 5.16
C LEU A 218 15.00 30.37 6.49
N GLY A 219 15.98 31.25 6.59
CA GLY A 219 16.62 31.49 7.88
C GLY A 219 18.01 32.06 7.82
N ALA A 220 18.18 33.22 7.21
CA ALA A 220 19.26 34.14 7.53
C ALA A 220 18.64 35.52 7.82
N GLU A 221 17.98 35.66 8.95
CA GLU A 221 17.82 36.98 9.54
C GLU A 221 19.20 37.40 10.10
N ALA A 222 19.94 38.12 9.28
CA ALA A 222 21.11 38.87 9.74
C ALA A 222 20.61 39.97 10.68
N GLY A 223 20.75 39.72 11.98
CA GLY A 223 20.59 40.76 12.99
C GLY A 223 21.63 41.86 12.79
N GLU A 224 21.18 42.98 12.29
CA GLU A 224 21.95 44.25 12.18
C GLU A 224 22.08 44.82 13.60
N LEU A 225 23.23 44.59 14.23
CA LEU A 225 23.63 45.26 15.47
C LEU A 225 24.05 46.70 15.12
N VAL A 226 23.07 47.60 15.26
CA VAL A 226 23.38 49.04 15.27
C VAL A 226 24.08 49.38 16.60
N GLY A 227 25.39 49.64 16.52
CA GLY A 227 26.15 50.24 17.58
C GLY A 227 25.82 51.75 17.67
N HIS A 228 25.43 52.18 18.85
CA HIS A 228 25.48 53.61 19.23
C HIS A 228 26.56 53.76 20.26
N GLY A 229 27.44 54.73 19.92
CA GLY A 229 28.62 55.18 20.58
C GLY A 229 28.49 55.79 21.96
#